data_5ca3cb29beaff3aca73036760990fb58
#
_entry.id   5ca3cb29beaff3aca73036760990fb58
#
_cell.length_a   1.000
_cell.length_b   1.000
_cell.length_c   1.000
_cell.angle_alpha   90.00
_cell.angle_beta   90.00
_cell.angle_gamma   90.00
#
_symmetry.space_group_name_H-M   'P 1'
#
loop_
_entity.id
_entity.type
_entity.pdbx_description
1 polymer ?
#
loop_
_entity_poly.entity_id
_entity_poly.type
_entity_poly.pdbx_seq_one_letter_code
_entity_poly.pdbx_strand_id
1 'polypeptide(L)'
;MMKTRTNLIVALFALCFTGTVSDAYAWGWHKRKSVKNDSVVTSESKYDELVKKAKTREGMFRIHQVEKDWYFEIDDSLMNRDLLIVNKVSGVPYQLNDAGLNKGMAYEDKLIRFHKDTVLNKVWVTTWNPRVSVPEGDAIALSVKDNYREAVIEQFPIEAFKSDSSAVLIKVNKVFDGSEKSFNDLYNSISLGASVKKELSRIGGMKAFPQNIVVKAFLTTQITEGTESVPLTVETTTNIVLLPKVPMTPRF
;
A
#
# COMPACT_ATOMS: atom_id res chain seq x y z
N MET A 1 -45.27 40.41 3.04
CA MET A 1 -46.46 39.59 3.46
C MET A 1 -45.93 38.32 4.08
N MET A 2 -45.95 38.28 5.39
CA MET A 2 -46.65 37.29 6.26
C MET A 2 -46.03 35.86 6.17
N LYS A 3 -45.71 35.18 7.22
CA LYS A 3 -45.74 35.17 8.70
C LYS A 3 -45.10 33.87 9.14
N THR A 4 -44.12 33.92 10.04
CA THR A 4 -44.04 33.25 11.37
C THR A 4 -44.75 31.91 11.54
N ARG A 5 -44.04 30.90 12.14
CA ARG A 5 -44.28 30.47 13.52
C ARG A 5 -43.27 29.36 13.98
N THR A 6 -42.61 29.69 14.99
CA THR A 6 -42.01 29.01 16.12
C THR A 6 -42.86 27.84 16.66
N ASN A 7 -42.22 26.74 17.09
CA ASN A 7 -42.63 26.06 18.33
C ASN A 7 -41.48 25.25 18.95
N LEU A 8 -41.16 25.65 20.13
CA LEU A 8 -40.30 25.14 21.18
C LEU A 8 -41.11 24.12 21.99
N ILE A 9 -40.60 22.92 22.28
CA ILE A 9 -41.08 22.11 23.42
C ILE A 9 -39.87 21.52 24.13
N VAL A 10 -39.67 22.06 25.35
CA VAL A 10 -38.83 21.53 26.42
C VAL A 10 -39.72 20.58 27.23
N ALA A 11 -39.22 19.41 27.56
CA ALA A 11 -39.79 18.57 28.60
C ALA A 11 -38.69 17.94 29.45
N LEU A 12 -38.53 18.49 30.62
CA LEU A 12 -37.79 18.01 31.78
C LEU A 12 -38.60 16.88 32.45
N PHE A 13 -37.97 15.74 32.76
CA PHE A 13 -38.48 14.83 33.78
C PHE A 13 -37.33 14.34 34.66
N ALA A 14 -37.27 14.92 35.84
CA ALA A 14 -36.54 14.40 36.98
C ALA A 14 -37.46 13.50 37.81
N LEU A 15 -37.00 12.31 38.13
CA LEU A 15 -37.65 11.49 39.17
C LEU A 15 -36.58 10.84 40.04
N CYS A 16 -36.50 11.36 41.25
CA CYS A 16 -35.82 10.77 42.41
C CYS A 16 -36.57 9.54 42.87
N PHE A 17 -35.86 8.44 43.12
CA PHE A 17 -36.38 7.39 44.01
C PHE A 17 -35.29 7.02 45.02
N THR A 18 -35.57 7.37 46.27
CA THR A 18 -34.95 6.90 47.50
C THR A 18 -35.56 5.58 47.91
N GLY A 19 -34.76 4.60 48.22
CA GLY A 19 -35.25 3.28 48.69
C GLY A 19 -34.18 2.56 49.50
N THR A 20 -34.29 2.69 50.74
CA THR A 20 -33.84 2.05 51.99
C THR A 20 -33.10 0.72 51.92
N VAL A 21 -32.05 0.71 52.74
CA VAL A 21 -31.21 -0.41 53.18
C VAL A 21 -32.02 -1.42 53.98
N SER A 22 -31.83 -2.70 53.75
CA SER A 22 -32.07 -3.75 54.74
C SER A 22 -31.03 -4.84 54.66
N ASP A 23 -30.25 -4.96 55.73
CA ASP A 23 -29.31 -6.01 56.02
C ASP A 23 -30.00 -7.37 56.15
N ALA A 24 -29.46 -8.38 55.48
CA ALA A 24 -29.69 -9.77 55.81
C ALA A 24 -28.40 -10.56 55.71
N TYR A 25 -27.82 -10.85 56.85
CA TYR A 25 -26.73 -11.82 57.01
C TYR A 25 -27.27 -13.23 56.76
N ALA A 26 -26.76 -13.88 55.71
CA ALA A 26 -26.88 -15.31 55.53
C ALA A 26 -25.51 -15.93 55.37
N TRP A 27 -25.06 -16.63 56.38
CA TRP A 27 -23.86 -17.44 56.43
C TRP A 27 -24.09 -18.70 55.59
N GLY A 28 -23.53 -18.73 54.37
CA GLY A 28 -23.50 -19.89 53.48
C GLY A 28 -22.08 -20.31 53.16
N TRP A 29 -21.68 -21.45 53.69
CA TRP A 29 -20.43 -22.11 53.34
C TRP A 29 -20.47 -22.55 51.87
N HIS A 30 -19.80 -21.83 50.96
CA HIS A 30 -19.59 -22.28 49.63
C HIS A 30 -18.21 -22.90 49.46
N LYS A 31 -18.21 -24.19 49.12
CA LYS A 31 -17.04 -24.95 48.64
C LYS A 31 -16.32 -24.15 47.56
N ARG A 32 -15.03 -23.86 47.75
CA ARG A 32 -14.11 -23.41 46.69
C ARG A 32 -14.14 -24.42 45.55
N LYS A 33 -14.81 -24.12 44.47
CA LYS A 33 -14.51 -24.78 43.20
C LYS A 33 -13.11 -24.36 42.76
N SER A 34 -12.23 -25.33 42.53
CA SER A 34 -10.94 -25.09 41.91
C SER A 34 -11.20 -24.39 40.55
N VAL A 35 -10.64 -23.21 40.41
CA VAL A 35 -10.56 -22.54 39.10
C VAL A 35 -9.65 -23.42 38.26
N LYS A 36 -10.25 -24.14 37.31
CA LYS A 36 -9.48 -24.71 36.21
C LYS A 36 -8.79 -23.54 35.53
N ASN A 37 -7.47 -23.63 35.38
CA ASN A 37 -6.73 -22.78 34.48
C ASN A 37 -7.42 -22.85 33.10
N ASP A 38 -8.22 -21.88 32.78
CA ASP A 38 -8.58 -21.63 31.40
C ASP A 38 -7.28 -21.27 30.71
N SER A 39 -6.82 -22.16 29.85
CA SER A 39 -5.76 -21.88 28.89
C SER A 39 -6.14 -20.57 28.22
N VAL A 40 -5.32 -19.55 28.39
CA VAL A 40 -5.39 -18.30 27.65
C VAL A 40 -5.28 -18.69 26.18
N VAL A 41 -6.41 -18.77 25.51
CA VAL A 41 -6.45 -18.84 24.05
C VAL A 41 -5.95 -17.47 23.60
N THR A 42 -4.64 -17.39 23.35
CA THR A 42 -4.04 -16.23 22.71
C THR A 42 -4.66 -16.17 21.32
N SER A 43 -5.56 -15.24 21.09
CA SER A 43 -6.08 -15.00 19.73
C SER A 43 -4.89 -14.69 18.85
N GLU A 44 -4.65 -15.52 17.83
CA GLU A 44 -3.60 -15.25 16.83
C GLU A 44 -3.82 -13.84 16.29
N SER A 45 -2.76 -13.07 16.15
CA SER A 45 -2.88 -11.74 15.57
C SER A 45 -3.26 -11.85 14.08
N LYS A 46 -3.94 -10.85 13.54
CA LYS A 46 -4.28 -10.81 12.09
C LYS A 46 -3.03 -10.99 11.22
N TYR A 47 -1.89 -10.51 11.70
CA TYR A 47 -0.60 -10.70 11.05
C TYR A 47 -0.20 -12.18 11.01
N ASP A 48 -0.26 -12.87 12.15
CA ASP A 48 0.13 -14.29 12.25
C ASP A 48 -0.78 -15.18 11.39
N GLU A 49 -2.08 -14.90 11.36
CA GLU A 49 -3.03 -15.61 10.50
C GLU A 49 -2.71 -15.47 9.00
N LEU A 50 -2.34 -14.27 8.56
CA LEU A 50 -1.99 -14.00 7.16
C LEU A 50 -0.67 -14.68 6.79
N VAL A 51 0.36 -14.52 7.62
CA VAL A 51 1.70 -15.05 7.35
C VAL A 51 1.71 -16.57 7.38
N LYS A 52 0.96 -17.20 8.29
CA LYS A 52 0.86 -18.67 8.40
C LYS A 52 0.26 -19.32 7.14
N LYS A 53 -0.65 -18.62 6.46
CA LYS A 53 -1.28 -19.09 5.20
C LYS A 53 -0.48 -18.71 3.97
N ALA A 54 0.53 -17.85 4.11
CA ALA A 54 1.22 -17.25 3.00
C ALA A 54 2.40 -18.08 2.51
N LYS A 55 2.66 -17.98 1.21
CA LYS A 55 3.94 -18.34 0.60
C LYS A 55 4.87 -17.13 0.69
N THR A 56 5.81 -17.17 1.62
CA THR A 56 6.72 -16.06 1.91
C THR A 56 8.00 -16.13 1.08
N ARG A 57 8.50 -14.96 0.65
CA ARG A 57 9.79 -14.77 0.01
C ARG A 57 10.56 -13.68 0.74
N GLU A 58 11.76 -14.03 1.22
CA GLU A 58 12.63 -13.12 1.96
C GLU A 58 13.43 -12.22 1.02
N GLY A 59 13.62 -10.96 1.42
CA GLY A 59 14.40 -9.96 0.67
C GLY A 59 14.30 -8.57 1.30
N MET A 60 14.50 -7.53 0.49
CA MET A 60 14.38 -6.13 0.93
C MET A 60 13.04 -5.88 1.63
N PHE A 61 11.93 -6.27 1.02
CA PHE A 61 10.65 -6.49 1.67
C PHE A 61 10.42 -8.00 1.74
N ARG A 62 9.74 -8.49 2.79
CA ARG A 62 9.17 -9.82 2.71
C ARG A 62 7.91 -9.76 1.87
N ILE A 63 7.80 -10.68 0.94
CA ILE A 63 6.64 -10.80 0.07
C ILE A 63 5.83 -12.00 0.51
N HIS A 64 4.59 -11.76 0.89
CA HIS A 64 3.65 -12.81 1.27
C HIS A 64 2.60 -12.98 0.18
N GLN A 65 2.41 -14.21 -0.28
CA GLN A 65 1.37 -14.56 -1.24
C GLN A 65 0.34 -15.45 -0.56
N VAL A 66 -0.89 -14.96 -0.47
CA VAL A 66 -2.05 -15.73 0.00
C VAL A 66 -3.01 -15.87 -1.17
N GLU A 67 -3.10 -17.05 -1.73
CA GLU A 67 -3.88 -17.33 -2.96
C GLU A 67 -3.48 -16.39 -4.11
N LYS A 68 -4.37 -15.47 -4.50
CA LYS A 68 -4.15 -14.46 -5.55
C LYS A 68 -3.66 -13.11 -5.01
N ASP A 69 -3.64 -12.95 -3.70
CA ASP A 69 -3.30 -11.68 -3.04
C ASP A 69 -1.82 -11.62 -2.67
N TRP A 70 -1.24 -10.47 -2.91
CA TRP A 70 0.16 -10.17 -2.67
C TRP A 70 0.30 -9.07 -1.65
N TYR A 71 1.17 -9.30 -0.66
CA TYR A 71 1.42 -8.38 0.43
C TYR A 71 2.91 -8.08 0.52
N PHE A 72 3.24 -6.82 0.78
CA PHE A 72 4.57 -6.41 1.21
C PHE A 72 4.57 -6.23 2.72
N GLU A 73 5.51 -6.91 3.38
CA GLU A 73 5.91 -6.60 4.75
C GLU A 73 7.08 -5.62 4.65
N ILE A 74 6.83 -4.38 5.06
CA ILE A 74 7.81 -3.30 5.00
C ILE A 74 8.28 -3.01 6.42
N ASP A 75 9.57 -3.23 6.65
CA ASP A 75 10.24 -2.93 7.90
C ASP A 75 10.33 -1.41 8.11
N ASP A 76 10.23 -0.95 9.36
CA ASP A 76 10.30 0.48 9.71
C ASP A 76 11.62 1.12 9.28
N SER A 77 12.70 0.34 9.21
CA SER A 77 14.01 0.79 8.71
C SER A 77 14.01 1.18 7.24
N LEU A 78 13.01 0.76 6.47
CA LEU A 78 12.83 1.06 5.06
C LEU A 78 11.85 2.21 4.81
N MET A 79 11.14 2.65 5.85
CA MET A 79 10.30 3.85 5.74
C MET A 79 11.17 5.09 5.50
N ASN A 80 10.63 6.01 4.71
CA ASN A 80 11.31 7.24 4.28
C ASN A 80 12.64 7.01 3.53
N ARG A 81 12.92 5.78 3.06
CA ARG A 81 14.07 5.47 2.23
C ARG A 81 13.75 5.70 0.75
N ASP A 82 14.76 6.16 0.03
CA ASP A 82 14.67 6.32 -1.41
C ASP A 82 14.67 4.97 -2.12
N LEU A 83 13.63 4.75 -2.90
CA LEU A 83 13.43 3.57 -3.73
C LEU A 83 13.25 4.01 -5.18
N LEU A 84 13.89 3.31 -6.10
CA LEU A 84 13.74 3.53 -7.53
C LEU A 84 12.86 2.44 -8.13
N ILE A 85 11.72 2.82 -8.70
CA ILE A 85 10.94 1.96 -9.58
C ILE A 85 11.51 2.08 -10.99
N VAL A 86 11.81 0.94 -11.61
CA VAL A 86 12.22 0.85 -13.01
C VAL A 86 11.29 -0.11 -13.72
N ASN A 87 10.54 0.38 -14.69
CA ASN A 87 9.62 -0.40 -15.49
C ASN A 87 10.22 -0.75 -16.85
N LYS A 88 10.18 -2.05 -17.19
CA LYS A 88 10.69 -2.56 -18.47
C LYS A 88 9.68 -3.49 -19.13
N VAL A 89 9.68 -3.47 -20.44
CA VAL A 89 8.98 -4.45 -21.27
C VAL A 89 9.73 -5.77 -21.23
N SER A 90 9.06 -6.86 -20.90
CA SER A 90 9.66 -8.21 -20.87
C SER A 90 9.08 -9.17 -21.91
N GLY A 91 7.93 -8.84 -22.49
CA GLY A 91 7.31 -9.53 -23.61
C GLY A 91 6.31 -8.65 -24.32
N VAL A 92 6.23 -8.73 -25.65
CA VAL A 92 5.35 -7.87 -26.47
C VAL A 92 4.56 -8.72 -27.48
N PRO A 93 3.32 -8.36 -27.80
CA PRO A 93 2.61 -8.91 -28.94
C PRO A 93 3.20 -8.37 -30.25
N TYR A 94 3.08 -9.12 -31.35
CA TYR A 94 3.72 -8.76 -32.62
C TYR A 94 3.30 -7.37 -33.13
N GLN A 95 2.05 -6.98 -32.95
CA GLN A 95 1.53 -5.69 -33.40
C GLN A 95 2.28 -4.51 -32.76
N LEU A 96 2.65 -4.61 -31.49
CA LEU A 96 3.42 -3.56 -30.81
C LEU A 96 4.92 -3.70 -31.12
N ASN A 97 5.41 -4.90 -31.41
CA ASN A 97 6.79 -5.09 -31.85
C ASN A 97 7.03 -4.44 -33.22
N ASP A 98 6.10 -4.61 -34.16
CA ASP A 98 6.14 -3.95 -35.47
C ASP A 98 6.06 -2.42 -35.35
N ALA A 99 5.36 -1.93 -34.32
CA ALA A 99 5.33 -0.49 -33.99
C ALA A 99 6.59 0.01 -33.22
N GLY A 100 7.59 -0.85 -33.01
CA GLY A 100 8.88 -0.50 -32.42
C GLY A 100 9.00 -0.74 -30.91
N LEU A 101 7.99 -1.32 -30.24
CA LEU A 101 8.09 -1.69 -28.83
C LEU A 101 8.85 -3.01 -28.69
N ASN A 102 10.02 -2.99 -28.05
CA ASN A 102 10.87 -4.17 -27.96
C ASN A 102 11.05 -4.63 -26.51
N LYS A 103 11.28 -5.94 -26.34
CA LYS A 103 11.70 -6.52 -25.06
C LYS A 103 12.98 -5.85 -24.56
N GLY A 104 13.02 -5.50 -23.27
CA GLY A 104 14.15 -4.83 -22.62
C GLY A 104 14.04 -3.32 -22.58
N MET A 105 13.13 -2.71 -23.35
CA MET A 105 12.92 -1.25 -23.30
C MET A 105 12.42 -0.84 -21.91
N ALA A 106 13.09 0.15 -21.31
CA ALA A 106 12.59 0.88 -20.16
C ALA A 106 11.60 1.95 -20.67
N TYR A 107 10.50 2.13 -19.94
CA TYR A 107 9.46 3.08 -20.35
C TYR A 107 9.07 4.07 -19.26
N GLU A 108 9.36 3.77 -18.00
CA GLU A 108 9.04 4.64 -16.89
C GLU A 108 9.95 4.36 -15.69
N ASP A 109 10.50 5.42 -15.10
CA ASP A 109 11.26 5.37 -13.86
C ASP A 109 10.66 6.37 -12.87
N LYS A 110 10.54 5.97 -11.60
CA LYS A 110 10.02 6.83 -10.52
C LYS A 110 10.85 6.68 -9.25
N LEU A 111 11.18 7.80 -8.61
CA LEU A 111 11.70 7.80 -7.24
C LEU A 111 10.54 7.89 -6.28
N ILE A 112 10.48 6.97 -5.33
CA ILE A 112 9.40 6.88 -4.34
C ILE A 112 9.93 6.74 -2.92
N ARG A 113 9.07 7.10 -1.95
CA ARG A 113 9.24 6.84 -0.52
C ARG A 113 7.94 6.29 0.07
N PHE A 114 8.05 5.36 1.01
CA PHE A 114 6.93 4.91 1.82
C PHE A 114 6.92 5.65 3.16
N HIS A 115 5.77 6.19 3.55
CA HIS A 115 5.57 6.90 4.81
C HIS A 115 4.47 6.23 5.62
N LYS A 116 4.82 5.73 6.81
CA LYS A 116 3.86 5.09 7.72
C LYS A 116 3.09 6.14 8.51
N ASP A 117 1.77 6.11 8.40
CA ASP A 117 0.84 6.92 9.19
C ASP A 117 0.03 6.00 10.11
N THR A 118 0.39 6.00 11.39
CA THR A 118 -0.27 5.18 12.41
C THR A 118 -1.61 5.76 12.87
N VAL A 119 -1.83 7.08 12.68
CA VAL A 119 -3.08 7.73 13.05
C VAL A 119 -4.19 7.38 12.07
N LEU A 120 -3.89 7.47 10.77
CA LEU A 120 -4.83 7.10 9.70
C LEU A 120 -4.76 5.61 9.31
N ASN A 121 -3.87 4.85 9.93
CA ASN A 121 -3.66 3.43 9.67
C ASN A 121 -3.35 3.13 8.19
N LYS A 122 -2.45 3.91 7.60
CA LYS A 122 -2.11 3.88 6.18
C LYS A 122 -0.60 3.99 5.95
N VAL A 123 -0.19 3.51 4.78
CA VAL A 123 1.12 3.81 4.21
C VAL A 123 0.89 4.68 2.98
N TRP A 124 1.47 5.87 3.00
CA TRP A 124 1.49 6.80 1.87
C TRP A 124 2.71 6.53 1.02
N VAL A 125 2.56 6.66 -0.29
CA VAL A 125 3.70 6.62 -1.22
C VAL A 125 3.81 7.97 -1.88
N THR A 126 4.98 8.59 -1.74
CA THR A 126 5.29 9.87 -2.38
C THR A 126 6.31 9.69 -3.48
N THR A 127 6.30 10.59 -4.44
CA THR A 127 7.36 10.76 -5.44
C THR A 127 8.00 12.12 -5.32
N TRP A 128 9.28 12.22 -5.64
CA TRP A 128 10.05 13.46 -5.57
C TRP A 128 11.03 13.57 -6.74
N ASN A 129 11.48 14.80 -7.02
CA ASN A 129 12.42 15.07 -8.10
C ASN A 129 13.83 15.24 -7.55
N PRO A 130 14.79 14.35 -7.85
CA PRO A 130 16.16 14.42 -7.34
C PRO A 130 16.97 15.60 -7.88
N ARG A 131 16.48 16.27 -8.93
CA ARG A 131 17.12 17.48 -9.48
C ARG A 131 16.92 18.70 -8.59
N VAL A 132 15.99 18.61 -7.65
CA VAL A 132 15.68 19.67 -6.68
C VAL A 132 16.27 19.25 -5.33
N SER A 133 17.58 19.42 -5.20
CA SER A 133 18.32 19.15 -3.96
C SER A 133 19.08 20.40 -3.53
N VAL A 134 19.00 20.72 -2.25
CA VAL A 134 19.69 21.86 -1.65
C VAL A 134 20.52 21.35 -0.48
N PRO A 135 21.76 21.80 -0.30
CA PRO A 135 22.57 21.46 0.86
C PRO A 135 21.83 21.77 2.17
N GLU A 136 22.05 20.94 3.17
CA GLU A 136 21.49 21.17 4.50
C GLU A 136 22.03 22.48 5.09
N GLY A 137 21.14 23.34 5.61
CA GLY A 137 21.49 24.65 6.17
C GLY A 137 21.58 25.80 5.16
N ASP A 138 21.34 25.53 3.87
CA ASP A 138 21.27 26.61 2.87
C ASP A 138 20.04 27.51 3.12
N ALA A 139 20.21 28.84 2.98
CA ALA A 139 19.14 29.81 3.20
C ALA A 139 17.93 29.60 2.28
N ILE A 140 18.12 29.01 1.09
CA ILE A 140 17.05 28.73 0.12
C ILE A 140 16.28 27.44 0.45
N ALA A 141 16.75 26.60 1.37
CA ALA A 141 16.17 25.29 1.66
C ALA A 141 14.68 25.35 2.03
N LEU A 142 14.26 26.37 2.79
CA LEU A 142 12.85 26.55 3.15
C LEU A 142 12.00 26.85 1.92
N SER A 143 12.45 27.74 1.05
CA SER A 143 11.74 28.09 -0.19
C SER A 143 11.63 26.89 -1.13
N VAL A 144 12.69 26.10 -1.25
CA VAL A 144 12.69 24.87 -2.06
C VAL A 144 11.70 23.86 -1.49
N LYS A 145 11.70 23.63 -0.18
CA LYS A 145 10.76 22.71 0.49
C LYS A 145 9.30 23.10 0.26
N ASP A 146 8.99 24.39 0.23
CA ASP A 146 7.62 24.88 0.06
C ASP A 146 7.17 24.84 -1.42
N ASN A 147 8.09 25.07 -2.35
CA ASN A 147 7.78 25.12 -3.79
C ASN A 147 7.91 23.76 -4.51
N TYR A 148 8.62 22.79 -3.92
CA TYR A 148 8.86 21.47 -4.51
C TYR A 148 8.47 20.34 -3.55
N ARG A 149 7.21 20.34 -3.14
CA ARG A 149 6.67 19.31 -2.24
C ARG A 149 6.62 17.95 -2.94
N GLU A 150 6.87 16.91 -2.19
CA GLU A 150 6.63 15.54 -2.66
C GLU A 150 5.15 15.35 -2.98
N ALA A 151 4.87 14.73 -4.13
CA ALA A 151 3.51 14.40 -4.51
C ALA A 151 3.13 13.01 -3.97
N VAL A 152 1.98 12.91 -3.34
CA VAL A 152 1.40 11.60 -2.97
C VAL A 152 0.87 10.95 -4.25
N ILE A 153 1.39 9.78 -4.59
CA ILE A 153 0.99 9.03 -5.79
C ILE A 153 0.14 7.81 -5.46
N GLU A 154 0.20 7.32 -4.22
CA GLU A 154 -0.54 6.13 -3.81
C GLU A 154 -0.75 6.09 -2.29
N GLN A 155 -1.75 5.30 -1.86
CA GLN A 155 -1.96 4.96 -0.46
C GLN A 155 -2.35 3.48 -0.31
N PHE A 156 -1.89 2.88 0.77
CA PHE A 156 -2.25 1.51 1.14
C PHE A 156 -2.79 1.49 2.56
N PRO A 157 -3.96 0.85 2.81
CA PRO A 157 -4.35 0.52 4.17
C PRO A 157 -3.30 -0.42 4.80
N ILE A 158 -3.00 -0.23 6.08
CA ILE A 158 -2.20 -1.19 6.83
C ILE A 158 -3.11 -2.36 7.18
N GLU A 159 -2.85 -3.53 6.60
CA GLU A 159 -3.62 -4.75 6.83
C GLU A 159 -3.36 -5.35 8.21
N ALA A 160 -2.11 -5.31 8.63
CA ALA A 160 -1.68 -5.74 9.95
C ALA A 160 -0.34 -5.12 10.33
N PHE A 161 -0.10 -5.02 11.63
CA PHE A 161 1.21 -4.73 12.20
C PHE A 161 1.85 -6.04 12.64
N LYS A 162 3.15 -6.16 12.45
CA LYS A 162 3.91 -7.23 13.07
C LYS A 162 3.82 -7.11 14.60
N SER A 163 3.87 -8.21 15.33
CA SER A 163 3.63 -8.25 16.79
C SER A 163 4.54 -7.33 17.59
N ASP A 164 5.77 -7.09 17.12
CA ASP A 164 6.73 -6.15 17.70
C ASP A 164 6.62 -4.73 17.13
N SER A 165 5.64 -4.48 16.28
CA SER A 165 5.41 -3.21 15.56
C SER A 165 6.59 -2.73 14.69
N SER A 166 7.59 -3.58 14.43
CA SER A 166 8.77 -3.23 13.62
C SER A 166 8.50 -3.21 12.12
N ALA A 167 7.36 -3.75 11.68
CA ALA A 167 6.98 -3.80 10.28
C ALA A 167 5.46 -3.68 10.10
N VAL A 168 5.06 -3.26 8.92
CA VAL A 168 3.66 -3.18 8.49
C VAL A 168 3.42 -4.06 7.27
N LEU A 169 2.24 -4.65 7.21
CA LEU A 169 1.76 -5.45 6.09
C LEU A 169 0.77 -4.65 5.25
N ILE A 170 1.03 -4.52 3.96
CA ILE A 170 0.15 -3.83 2.99
C ILE A 170 -0.17 -4.72 1.80
N LYS A 171 -1.39 -4.65 1.29
CA LYS A 171 -1.81 -5.37 0.08
C LYS A 171 -1.47 -4.55 -1.16
N VAL A 172 -0.72 -5.14 -2.11
CA VAL A 172 -0.11 -4.40 -3.23
C VAL A 172 -0.64 -4.78 -4.62
N ASN A 173 -1.67 -5.62 -4.70
CA ASN A 173 -2.20 -6.08 -6.00
C ASN A 173 -2.50 -4.92 -6.95
N LYS A 174 -3.20 -3.87 -6.46
CA LYS A 174 -3.75 -2.80 -7.28
C LYS A 174 -2.73 -2.04 -8.13
N VAL A 175 -1.48 -1.92 -7.65
CA VAL A 175 -0.42 -1.19 -8.36
C VAL A 175 0.32 -2.05 -9.39
N PHE A 176 0.01 -3.36 -9.48
CA PHE A 176 0.64 -4.28 -10.42
C PHE A 176 -0.34 -5.03 -11.31
N ASP A 177 -1.65 -5.04 -10.98
CA ASP A 177 -2.69 -5.72 -11.76
C ASP A 177 -3.35 -4.80 -12.80
N GLY A 178 -2.87 -3.56 -12.91
CA GLY A 178 -3.41 -2.56 -13.82
C GLY A 178 -4.62 -1.79 -13.30
N SER A 179 -4.99 -1.98 -12.01
CA SER A 179 -6.06 -1.19 -11.38
C SER A 179 -5.65 0.26 -11.19
N GLU A 180 -4.40 0.49 -10.77
CA GLU A 180 -3.82 1.80 -10.54
C GLU A 180 -2.57 1.99 -11.40
N LYS A 181 -2.31 3.24 -11.80
CA LYS A 181 -1.19 3.61 -12.67
C LYS A 181 0.02 4.15 -11.90
N SER A 182 -0.09 4.21 -10.58
CA SER A 182 0.88 4.87 -9.71
C SER A 182 2.29 4.28 -9.82
N PHE A 183 2.41 2.94 -9.97
CA PHE A 183 3.70 2.25 -10.09
C PHE A 183 4.03 1.85 -11.52
N ASN A 184 3.04 1.70 -12.40
CA ASN A 184 3.22 1.22 -13.75
C ASN A 184 2.12 1.77 -14.67
N ASP A 185 2.47 2.76 -15.47
CA ASP A 185 1.56 3.34 -16.48
C ASP A 185 2.08 3.05 -17.90
N LEU A 186 2.16 1.76 -18.23
CA LEU A 186 2.70 1.27 -19.49
C LEU A 186 2.13 2.00 -20.71
N TYR A 187 0.81 1.95 -20.88
CA TYR A 187 0.18 2.36 -22.14
C TYR A 187 0.20 3.86 -22.39
N ASN A 188 0.24 4.68 -21.34
CA ASN A 188 0.51 6.11 -21.51
C ASN A 188 2.00 6.35 -21.79
N SER A 189 2.89 5.65 -21.11
CA SER A 189 4.34 5.83 -21.26
C SER A 189 4.85 5.47 -22.66
N ILE A 190 4.19 4.52 -23.34
CA ILE A 190 4.48 4.19 -24.75
C ILE A 190 3.60 4.95 -25.75
N SER A 191 2.88 6.00 -25.28
CA SER A 191 2.02 6.86 -26.10
C SER A 191 0.87 6.14 -26.83
N LEU A 192 0.44 4.98 -26.34
CA LEU A 192 -0.70 4.26 -26.90
C LEU A 192 -2.04 4.85 -26.45
N GLY A 193 -2.06 5.62 -25.34
CA GLY A 193 -3.25 6.30 -24.83
C GLY A 193 -4.39 5.36 -24.41
N ALA A 194 -4.10 4.08 -24.19
CA ALA A 194 -5.07 3.05 -23.87
C ALA A 194 -5.12 2.76 -22.36
N SER A 195 -6.26 2.27 -21.90
CA SER A 195 -6.43 1.86 -20.51
C SER A 195 -6.28 0.37 -20.35
N VAL A 196 -5.66 -0.05 -19.24
CA VAL A 196 -5.55 -1.47 -18.88
C VAL A 196 -6.93 -2.04 -18.58
N LYS A 197 -7.21 -3.23 -19.09
CA LYS A 197 -8.37 -4.06 -18.75
C LYS A 197 -7.98 -4.95 -17.58
N LYS A 198 -8.37 -4.56 -16.38
CA LYS A 198 -8.01 -5.28 -15.15
C LYS A 198 -8.42 -6.75 -15.16
N GLU A 199 -9.62 -7.04 -15.64
CA GLU A 199 -10.19 -8.38 -15.73
C GLU A 199 -9.42 -9.33 -16.66
N LEU A 200 -8.63 -8.76 -17.59
CA LEU A 200 -7.76 -9.49 -18.52
C LEU A 200 -6.29 -9.44 -18.13
N SER A 201 -5.98 -8.70 -17.07
CA SER A 201 -4.61 -8.46 -16.58
C SER A 201 -4.35 -9.28 -15.33
N ARG A 202 -3.07 -9.60 -15.08
CA ARG A 202 -2.70 -10.40 -13.92
C ARG A 202 -1.25 -10.18 -13.50
N ILE A 203 -0.98 -10.42 -12.23
CA ILE A 203 0.38 -10.52 -11.71
C ILE A 203 0.92 -11.90 -12.08
N GLY A 204 2.05 -11.95 -12.78
CA GLY A 204 2.72 -13.19 -13.17
C GLY A 204 3.56 -13.80 -12.05
N GLY A 205 4.01 -12.96 -11.11
CA GLY A 205 4.77 -13.38 -9.94
C GLY A 205 5.67 -12.29 -9.41
N MET A 206 6.15 -12.50 -8.19
CA MET A 206 7.08 -11.58 -7.52
C MET A 206 8.30 -12.34 -6.99
N LYS A 207 9.46 -11.70 -7.02
CA LYS A 207 10.71 -12.20 -6.44
C LYS A 207 11.29 -11.12 -5.53
N ALA A 208 11.77 -11.50 -4.37
CA ALA A 208 12.47 -10.63 -3.44
C ALA A 208 13.97 -10.95 -3.45
N PHE A 209 14.77 -9.90 -3.36
CA PHE A 209 16.22 -9.94 -3.25
C PHE A 209 16.67 -8.96 -2.16
N PRO A 210 17.90 -9.03 -1.64
CA PRO A 210 18.34 -8.18 -0.52
C PRO A 210 18.21 -6.67 -0.74
N GLN A 211 18.31 -6.20 -1.99
CA GLN A 211 18.27 -4.77 -2.33
C GLN A 211 17.21 -4.40 -3.35
N ASN A 212 16.43 -5.37 -3.84
CA ASN A 212 15.38 -5.10 -4.81
C ASN A 212 14.27 -6.15 -4.81
N ILE A 213 13.14 -5.75 -5.38
CA ILE A 213 12.01 -6.62 -5.68
C ILE A 213 11.74 -6.57 -7.17
N VAL A 214 11.42 -7.73 -7.74
CA VAL A 214 11.05 -7.86 -9.15
C VAL A 214 9.63 -8.38 -9.24
N VAL A 215 8.76 -7.62 -9.90
CA VAL A 215 7.37 -7.97 -10.15
C VAL A 215 7.17 -8.16 -11.65
N LYS A 216 6.65 -9.30 -12.05
CA LYS A 216 6.17 -9.56 -13.41
C LYS A 216 4.67 -9.38 -13.47
N ALA A 217 4.18 -8.67 -14.47
CA ALA A 217 2.76 -8.50 -14.72
C ALA A 217 2.46 -8.68 -16.21
N PHE A 218 1.26 -9.15 -16.49
CA PHE A 218 0.68 -9.22 -17.83
C PHE A 218 -0.44 -8.21 -17.87
N LEU A 219 -0.21 -7.11 -18.58
CA LEU A 219 -1.16 -6.02 -18.69
C LEU A 219 -1.81 -6.08 -20.07
N THR A 220 -3.12 -6.16 -20.08
CA THR A 220 -3.92 -6.28 -21.32
C THR A 220 -4.70 -5.00 -21.53
N THR A 221 -4.70 -4.51 -22.77
CA THR A 221 -5.58 -3.44 -23.23
C THR A 221 -6.34 -3.91 -24.47
N GLN A 222 -7.27 -3.10 -24.92
CA GLN A 222 -7.95 -3.25 -26.20
C GLN A 222 -7.83 -1.96 -26.98
N ILE A 223 -7.40 -2.07 -28.22
CA ILE A 223 -7.36 -0.98 -29.18
C ILE A 223 -8.41 -1.22 -30.28
N THR A 224 -8.84 -0.17 -30.92
CA THR A 224 -9.73 -0.26 -32.09
C THR A 224 -8.88 -0.15 -33.35
N GLU A 225 -8.91 -1.15 -34.18
CA GLU A 225 -8.27 -1.16 -35.49
C GLU A 225 -9.36 -1.29 -36.56
N GLY A 226 -9.67 -0.20 -37.24
CA GLY A 226 -10.84 -0.12 -38.10
C GLY A 226 -12.15 -0.31 -37.33
N THR A 227 -12.86 -1.41 -37.58
CA THR A 227 -14.11 -1.80 -36.89
C THR A 227 -13.90 -2.89 -35.84
N GLU A 228 -12.68 -3.42 -35.72
CA GLU A 228 -12.39 -4.53 -34.82
C GLU A 228 -11.74 -4.07 -33.52
N SER A 229 -12.04 -4.79 -32.45
CA SER A 229 -11.40 -4.60 -31.15
C SER A 229 -10.30 -5.64 -30.96
N VAL A 230 -9.05 -5.18 -30.94
CA VAL A 230 -7.88 -6.05 -30.87
C VAL A 230 -7.31 -6.02 -29.43
N PRO A 231 -7.26 -7.16 -28.72
CA PRO A 231 -6.63 -7.24 -27.41
C PRO A 231 -5.11 -7.30 -27.55
N LEU A 232 -4.40 -6.49 -26.75
CA LEU A 232 -2.94 -6.45 -26.69
C LEU A 232 -2.50 -6.73 -25.25
N THR A 233 -1.72 -7.80 -25.06
CA THR A 233 -1.13 -8.14 -23.75
C THR A 233 0.37 -7.94 -23.78
N VAL A 234 0.86 -7.05 -22.92
CA VAL A 234 2.29 -6.82 -22.74
C VAL A 234 2.74 -7.41 -21.42
N GLU A 235 3.82 -8.19 -21.44
CA GLU A 235 4.50 -8.63 -20.23
C GLU A 235 5.45 -7.52 -19.78
N THR A 236 5.30 -7.08 -18.53
CA THR A 236 6.13 -6.05 -17.90
C THR A 236 6.92 -6.61 -16.72
N THR A 237 8.05 -5.99 -16.47
CA THR A 237 8.85 -6.23 -15.27
C THR A 237 9.06 -4.89 -14.55
N THR A 238 8.50 -4.78 -13.36
CA THR A 238 8.71 -3.66 -12.44
C THR A 238 9.79 -4.06 -11.44
N ASN A 239 10.84 -3.27 -11.36
CA ASN A 239 11.93 -3.43 -10.40
C ASN A 239 11.83 -2.31 -9.36
N ILE A 240 11.75 -2.65 -8.07
CA ILE A 240 11.81 -1.69 -6.98
C ILE A 240 13.17 -1.87 -6.32
N VAL A 241 14.05 -0.89 -6.44
CA VAL A 241 15.45 -0.95 -6.02
C VAL A 241 15.69 0.01 -4.85
N LEU A 242 16.30 -0.48 -3.78
CA LEU A 242 16.71 0.34 -2.65
C LEU A 242 17.94 1.15 -3.01
N LEU A 243 17.83 2.47 -2.94
CA LEU A 243 18.96 3.35 -3.20
C LEU A 243 19.89 3.47 -1.99
N PRO A 244 21.20 3.70 -2.20
CA PRO A 244 22.15 3.96 -1.13
C PRO A 244 21.74 5.17 -0.30
N LYS A 245 22.01 5.16 1.03
CA LYS A 245 21.80 6.32 1.91
C LYS A 245 22.71 7.50 1.54
N VAL A 246 23.93 7.19 1.11
CA VAL A 246 24.92 8.19 0.70
C VAL A 246 25.07 8.07 -0.81
N PRO A 247 24.72 9.11 -1.56
CA PRO A 247 24.90 9.11 -3.01
C PRO A 247 26.40 9.05 -3.37
N MET A 248 26.69 8.46 -4.54
CA MET A 248 28.05 8.43 -5.05
C MET A 248 28.51 9.85 -5.39
N THR A 249 29.71 10.22 -4.93
CA THR A 249 30.35 11.47 -5.33
C THR A 249 30.74 11.38 -6.81
N PRO A 250 30.29 12.32 -7.67
CA PRO A 250 30.72 12.32 -9.07
C PRO A 250 32.24 12.43 -9.18
N ARG A 251 32.80 11.65 -10.09
CA ARG A 251 34.23 11.81 -10.49
C ARG A 251 34.26 12.71 -11.72
N PHE A 252 34.93 13.82 -11.62
CA PHE A 252 35.20 14.74 -12.71
C PHE A 252 36.58 14.47 -13.27
#